data_e900f62e1c82472b7a8dd8529da4c0b3
#
_entry.id   e900f62e1c82472b7a8dd8529da4c0b3
#
_cell.length_a   1.000
_cell.length_b   1.000
_cell.length_c   1.000
_cell.angle_alpha   90.00
_cell.angle_beta   90.00
_cell.angle_gamma   90.00
#
_symmetry.space_group_name_H-M   'P 1'
#
loop_
_entity.id
_entity.type
_entity.pdbx_description
1 polymer ?
#
loop_
_entity_poly.entity_id
_entity_poly.type
_entity_poly.pdbx_seq_one_letter_code
_entity_poly.pdbx_strand_id
1 'polypeptide(L)'
;MAHLFIIAGHGAGDCGAVGYGYTEAERVRYLASRLLALGGSNVTVADTNRNWYADNGIMSLNIPKDWQILELHMDSAGTSAKGGHVIIKEGYNPDQYDTALSNFIGNFFPGRANKIVKKYDL
;
A
#
# COMPACT_ATOMS: atom_id res chain seq x y z
N MET A 1 13.41 -14.85 -8.24
CA MET A 1 12.03 -14.59 -7.78
C MET A 1 11.92 -13.16 -7.28
N ALA A 2 10.83 -12.49 -7.58
CA ALA A 2 10.61 -11.12 -7.12
C ALA A 2 10.53 -11.07 -5.59
N HIS A 3 11.07 -10.01 -5.00
CA HIS A 3 10.96 -9.73 -3.57
C HIS A 3 10.11 -8.49 -3.35
N LEU A 4 9.16 -8.58 -2.42
CA LEU A 4 8.22 -7.49 -2.10
C LEU A 4 8.59 -6.88 -0.75
N PHE A 5 8.80 -5.56 -0.75
CA PHE A 5 9.01 -4.77 0.46
C PHE A 5 7.73 -3.99 0.76
N ILE A 6 7.13 -4.24 1.91
CA ILE A 6 5.83 -3.68 2.30
C ILE A 6 6.01 -2.60 3.36
N ILE A 7 5.36 -1.46 3.15
CA ILE A 7 5.23 -0.38 4.12
C ILE A 7 3.75 -0.26 4.46
N ALA A 8 3.39 -0.45 5.72
CA ALA A 8 2.04 -0.20 6.19
C ALA A 8 1.87 1.31 6.44
N GLY A 9 0.88 1.93 5.82
CA GLY A 9 0.63 3.36 5.93
C GLY A 9 0.20 3.78 7.34
N HIS A 10 0.42 5.06 7.67
CA HIS A 10 0.06 5.67 8.96
C HIS A 10 0.76 4.99 10.15
N GLY A 11 0.20 5.08 11.35
CA GLY A 11 0.78 4.51 12.59
C GLY A 11 1.46 5.56 13.45
N ALA A 12 2.01 5.16 14.60
CA ALA A 12 2.72 6.03 15.55
C ALA A 12 1.91 7.30 15.93
N GLY A 13 0.64 7.11 16.31
CA GLY A 13 -0.26 8.21 16.69
C GLY A 13 -1.16 8.73 15.59
N ASP A 14 -0.94 8.29 14.36
CA ASP A 14 -1.81 8.61 13.20
C ASP A 14 -2.57 7.34 12.79
N CYS A 15 -3.87 7.31 13.06
CA CYS A 15 -4.69 6.15 12.73
C CYS A 15 -5.11 6.09 11.26
N GLY A 16 -4.90 7.15 10.48
CA GLY A 16 -5.41 7.24 9.12
C GLY A 16 -6.93 7.35 9.07
N ALA A 17 -7.55 6.88 8.01
CA ALA A 17 -9.00 6.87 7.88
C ALA A 17 -9.65 5.97 8.93
N VAL A 18 -10.87 6.31 9.33
CA VAL A 18 -11.66 5.55 10.33
C VAL A 18 -13.02 5.25 9.73
N GLY A 19 -13.48 4.02 9.89
CA GLY A 19 -14.80 3.62 9.44
C GLY A 19 -15.18 2.25 9.97
N TYR A 20 -16.46 2.04 10.23
CA TYR A 20 -17.02 0.76 10.65
C TYR A 20 -16.31 0.11 11.84
N GLY A 21 -15.80 0.93 12.78
CA GLY A 21 -15.09 0.46 13.98
C GLY A 21 -13.64 0.09 13.76
N TYR A 22 -13.09 0.34 12.58
CA TYR A 22 -11.69 0.04 12.24
C TYR A 22 -10.93 1.30 11.89
N THR A 23 -9.60 1.26 12.09
CA THR A 23 -8.70 2.30 11.60
C THR A 23 -7.90 1.78 10.41
N GLU A 24 -7.50 2.67 9.53
CA GLU A 24 -6.65 2.35 8.40
C GLU A 24 -5.33 1.72 8.88
N ALA A 25 -4.69 2.34 9.88
CA ALA A 25 -3.41 1.86 10.41
C ALA A 25 -3.48 0.40 10.88
N GLU A 26 -4.54 0.02 11.61
CA GLU A 26 -4.74 -1.34 12.07
C GLU A 26 -4.95 -2.32 10.92
N ARG A 27 -5.80 -1.95 9.96
CA ARG A 27 -6.17 -2.85 8.86
C ARG A 27 -5.01 -3.10 7.91
N VAL A 28 -4.22 -2.07 7.58
CA VAL A 28 -3.07 -2.27 6.69
C VAL A 28 -1.96 -3.07 7.38
N ARG A 29 -1.82 -2.97 8.70
CA ARG A 29 -0.88 -3.79 9.47
C ARG A 29 -1.33 -5.25 9.53
N TYR A 30 -2.61 -5.49 9.71
CA TYR A 30 -3.16 -6.83 9.62
C TYR A 30 -2.90 -7.44 8.23
N LEU A 31 -3.16 -6.69 7.17
CA LEU A 31 -2.91 -7.14 5.80
C LEU A 31 -1.41 -7.43 5.58
N ALA A 32 -0.54 -6.55 6.04
CA ALA A 32 0.91 -6.75 5.94
C ALA A 32 1.35 -8.05 6.62
N SER A 33 0.81 -8.35 7.80
CA SER A 33 1.14 -9.59 8.52
C SER A 33 0.67 -10.83 7.76
N ARG A 34 -0.48 -10.76 7.10
CA ARG A 34 -0.99 -11.86 6.29
C ARG A 34 -0.15 -12.06 5.03
N LEU A 35 0.27 -10.98 4.39
CA LEU A 35 1.14 -11.06 3.22
C LEU A 35 2.50 -11.64 3.57
N LEU A 36 3.06 -11.28 4.72
CA LEU A 36 4.30 -11.85 5.20
C LEU A 36 4.17 -13.36 5.46
N ALA A 37 3.07 -13.78 6.08
CA ALA A 37 2.81 -15.19 6.34
C ALA A 37 2.69 -16.01 5.04
N LEU A 38 2.05 -15.43 4.02
CA LEU A 38 1.88 -16.09 2.73
C LEU A 38 3.15 -16.08 1.88
N GLY A 39 3.90 -14.99 1.90
CA GLY A 39 5.07 -14.79 1.04
C GLY A 39 6.38 -15.32 1.64
N GLY A 40 6.44 -15.51 2.94
CA GLY A 40 7.63 -16.03 3.62
C GLY A 40 8.89 -15.23 3.31
N SER A 41 9.93 -15.90 2.84
CA SER A 41 11.22 -15.26 2.53
C SER A 41 11.19 -14.29 1.34
N ASN A 42 10.09 -14.25 0.58
CA ASN A 42 9.94 -13.36 -0.56
C ASN A 42 9.29 -12.02 -0.18
N VAL A 43 8.98 -11.82 1.09
CA VAL A 43 8.32 -10.60 1.60
C VAL A 43 9.10 -10.07 2.80
N THR A 44 9.31 -8.77 2.82
CA THR A 44 9.86 -8.03 3.96
C THR A 44 8.86 -6.92 4.31
N VAL A 45 8.57 -6.76 5.60
CA VAL A 45 7.70 -5.70 6.10
C VAL A 45 8.54 -4.71 6.91
N ALA A 46 8.46 -3.43 6.58
CA ALA A 46 9.12 -2.38 7.36
C ALA A 46 8.53 -2.32 8.77
N ASP A 47 9.30 -1.79 9.73
CA ASP A 47 8.88 -1.66 11.13
C ASP A 47 7.48 -1.05 11.22
N THR A 48 6.53 -1.80 11.74
CA THR A 48 5.12 -1.41 11.82
C THR A 48 4.81 -0.46 12.98
N ASN A 49 5.79 -0.17 13.83
CA ASN A 49 5.65 0.77 14.93
C ASN A 49 5.95 2.23 14.53
N ARG A 50 6.20 2.47 13.24
CA ARG A 50 6.54 3.80 12.71
C ARG A 50 5.51 4.26 11.69
N ASN A 51 5.34 5.59 11.62
CA ASN A 51 4.73 6.25 10.47
C ASN A 51 5.87 6.70 9.55
N TRP A 52 6.20 5.90 8.57
CA TRP A 52 7.36 6.10 7.70
C TRP A 52 7.28 7.39 6.88
N TYR A 53 6.07 7.83 6.54
CA TYR A 53 5.87 9.10 5.84
C TYR A 53 6.11 10.29 6.79
N ALA A 54 5.48 10.28 7.95
CA ALA A 54 5.52 11.41 8.89
C ALA A 54 6.91 11.64 9.49
N ASP A 55 7.69 10.58 9.71
CA ASP A 55 9.05 10.71 10.27
C ASP A 55 10.14 10.80 9.19
N ASN A 56 9.75 10.92 7.90
CA ASN A 56 10.65 10.94 6.76
C ASN A 56 11.57 9.72 6.65
N GLY A 57 11.17 8.62 7.27
CA GLY A 57 11.98 7.40 7.33
C GLY A 57 12.11 6.71 5.98
N ILE A 58 11.15 6.90 5.07
CA ILE A 58 11.17 6.30 3.73
C ILE A 58 12.48 6.68 2.99
N MET A 59 12.91 7.92 3.13
CA MET A 59 14.13 8.40 2.46
C MET A 59 15.40 7.74 2.99
N SER A 60 15.35 7.16 4.19
CA SER A 60 16.49 6.48 4.81
C SER A 60 16.55 4.99 4.51
N LEU A 61 15.51 4.43 3.86
CA LEU A 61 15.47 3.02 3.54
C LEU A 61 16.46 2.69 2.43
N ASN A 62 17.26 1.64 2.67
CA ASN A 62 18.21 1.13 1.68
C ASN A 62 17.68 -0.20 1.13
N ILE A 63 16.83 -0.10 0.10
CA ILE A 63 16.14 -1.24 -0.47
C ILE A 63 16.83 -1.64 -1.76
N PRO A 64 17.14 -2.92 -1.98
CA PRO A 64 17.70 -3.39 -3.25
C PRO A 64 16.85 -2.95 -4.44
N LYS A 65 17.51 -2.54 -5.53
CA LYS A 65 16.81 -1.94 -6.70
C LYS A 65 15.90 -2.91 -7.44
N ASP A 66 16.15 -4.21 -7.30
CA ASP A 66 15.34 -5.26 -7.93
C ASP A 66 14.12 -5.67 -7.10
N TRP A 67 13.96 -5.11 -5.91
CA TRP A 67 12.77 -5.35 -5.09
C TRP A 67 11.63 -4.43 -5.50
N GLN A 68 10.40 -4.94 -5.36
CA GLN A 68 9.19 -4.12 -5.51
C GLN A 68 8.81 -3.52 -4.16
N ILE A 69 8.39 -2.25 -4.15
CA ILE A 69 7.95 -1.56 -2.94
C ILE A 69 6.46 -1.33 -3.04
N LEU A 70 5.75 -1.72 -1.99
CA LEU A 70 4.30 -1.56 -1.89
C LEU A 70 3.94 -0.90 -0.57
N GLU A 71 3.34 0.28 -0.64
CA GLU A 71 2.76 0.93 0.53
C GLU A 71 1.26 0.67 0.55
N LEU A 72 0.75 0.22 1.71
CA LEU A 72 -0.65 -0.16 1.88
C LEU A 72 -1.43 0.98 2.52
N HIS A 73 -2.55 1.32 1.91
CA HIS A 73 -3.49 2.34 2.40
C HIS A 73 -4.93 1.91 2.22
N MET A 74 -5.82 2.52 2.98
CA MET A 74 -7.27 2.43 2.81
C MET A 74 -7.84 3.83 2.83
N ASP A 75 -8.68 4.16 1.85
CA ASP A 75 -9.33 5.46 1.77
C ASP A 75 -10.73 5.42 2.37
N SER A 76 -11.22 6.59 2.80
CA SER A 76 -12.59 6.78 3.23
C SER A 76 -13.14 8.06 2.61
N ALA A 77 -14.26 7.95 1.91
CA ALA A 77 -14.89 9.08 1.23
C ALA A 77 -16.42 8.92 1.25
N GLY A 78 -16.97 8.68 2.44
CA GLY A 78 -18.40 8.44 2.64
C GLY A 78 -18.76 6.98 2.45
N THR A 79 -20.03 6.65 2.76
CA THR A 79 -20.49 5.26 2.80
C THR A 79 -20.69 4.63 1.42
N SER A 80 -20.79 5.44 0.37
CA SER A 80 -20.97 4.95 -1.01
C SER A 80 -19.63 4.78 -1.75
N ALA A 81 -18.52 5.27 -1.20
CA ALA A 81 -17.21 5.13 -1.82
C ALA A 81 -16.74 3.68 -1.74
N LYS A 82 -16.26 3.15 -2.86
CA LYS A 82 -15.77 1.78 -2.96
C LYS A 82 -14.80 1.63 -4.13
N GLY A 83 -14.10 0.53 -4.16
CA GLY A 83 -13.19 0.17 -5.24
C GLY A 83 -11.73 0.29 -4.87
N GLY A 84 -10.92 -0.68 -5.30
CA GLY A 84 -9.48 -0.70 -5.11
C GLY A 84 -8.74 -0.11 -6.30
N HIS A 85 -7.58 0.44 -6.04
CA HIS A 85 -6.73 1.00 -7.09
C HIS A 85 -5.27 1.03 -6.66
N VAL A 86 -4.38 1.23 -7.62
CA VAL A 86 -2.95 1.40 -7.40
C VAL A 86 -2.59 2.84 -7.74
N ILE A 87 -1.75 3.45 -6.93
CA ILE A 87 -1.21 4.80 -7.16
C ILE A 87 0.27 4.68 -7.49
N ILE A 88 0.68 5.28 -8.58
CA ILE A 88 2.09 5.37 -8.98
C ILE A 88 2.49 6.83 -9.16
N LYS A 89 3.79 7.11 -9.18
CA LYS A 89 4.28 8.48 -9.34
C LYS A 89 4.06 8.96 -10.77
N GLU A 90 3.63 10.22 -10.91
CA GLU A 90 3.50 10.88 -12.22
C GLU A 90 4.86 10.92 -12.91
N GLY A 91 4.86 10.70 -14.23
CA GLY A 91 6.08 10.62 -15.02
C GLY A 91 6.62 9.21 -15.22
N TYR A 92 6.10 8.22 -14.49
CA TYR A 92 6.46 6.81 -14.65
C TYR A 92 5.35 6.04 -15.35
N ASN A 93 5.72 4.99 -16.06
CA ASN A 93 4.78 4.06 -16.67
C ASN A 93 4.57 2.85 -15.75
N PRO A 94 3.35 2.29 -15.69
CA PRO A 94 3.12 1.07 -14.92
C PRO A 94 4.00 -0.06 -15.44
N ASP A 95 4.61 -0.82 -14.54
CA ASP A 95 5.30 -2.05 -14.90
C ASP A 95 4.33 -3.25 -14.84
N GLN A 96 4.86 -4.45 -15.10
CA GLN A 96 4.03 -5.66 -15.07
C GLN A 96 3.40 -5.93 -13.70
N TYR A 97 4.08 -5.55 -12.61
CA TYR A 97 3.57 -5.75 -11.25
C TYR A 97 2.47 -4.75 -10.91
N ASP A 98 2.64 -3.49 -11.30
CA ASP A 98 1.61 -2.46 -11.14
C ASP A 98 0.33 -2.86 -11.87
N THR A 99 0.46 -3.34 -13.10
CA THR A 99 -0.66 -3.76 -13.94
C THR A 99 -1.36 -4.98 -13.34
N ALA A 100 -0.62 -6.00 -12.96
CA ALA A 100 -1.19 -7.21 -12.37
C ALA A 100 -1.92 -6.91 -11.05
N LEU A 101 -1.30 -6.11 -10.18
CA LEU A 101 -1.88 -5.76 -8.90
C LEU A 101 -3.14 -4.91 -9.06
N SER A 102 -3.11 -3.91 -9.95
CA SER A 102 -4.26 -3.04 -10.20
C SER A 102 -5.46 -3.83 -10.75
N ASN A 103 -5.22 -4.76 -11.65
CA ASN A 103 -6.28 -5.63 -12.18
C ASN A 103 -6.85 -6.53 -11.08
N PHE A 104 -6.01 -7.13 -10.26
CA PHE A 104 -6.47 -7.97 -9.15
C PHE A 104 -7.30 -7.18 -8.15
N ILE A 105 -6.78 -6.07 -7.66
CA ILE A 105 -7.47 -5.24 -6.66
C ILE A 105 -8.74 -4.63 -7.24
N GLY A 106 -8.67 -4.10 -8.47
CA GLY A 106 -9.81 -3.47 -9.11
C GLY A 106 -10.94 -4.44 -9.44
N ASN A 107 -10.61 -5.71 -9.70
CA ASN A 107 -11.63 -6.75 -9.93
C ASN A 107 -12.18 -7.32 -8.62
N PHE A 108 -11.33 -7.46 -7.60
CA PHE A 108 -11.77 -7.96 -6.30
C PHE A 108 -12.62 -6.92 -5.53
N PHE A 109 -12.24 -5.65 -5.64
CA PHE A 109 -12.97 -4.52 -5.02
C PHE A 109 -13.43 -3.57 -6.14
N PRO A 110 -14.51 -3.90 -6.87
CA PRO A 110 -14.97 -3.07 -7.99
C PRO A 110 -15.60 -1.76 -7.51
N GLY A 111 -15.58 -0.76 -8.37
CA GLY A 111 -16.24 0.52 -8.10
C GLY A 111 -15.48 1.75 -8.61
N ARG A 112 -14.19 1.61 -8.96
CA ARG A 112 -13.42 2.71 -9.53
C ARG A 112 -13.28 2.58 -11.04
N ALA A 113 -13.44 3.72 -11.73
CA ALA A 113 -13.26 3.79 -13.18
C ALA A 113 -11.78 3.61 -13.57
N ASN A 114 -10.87 4.22 -12.79
CA ASN A 114 -9.44 4.14 -13.05
C ASN A 114 -8.77 3.26 -12.00
N LYS A 115 -8.21 2.14 -12.45
CA LYS A 115 -7.53 1.17 -11.58
C LYS A 115 -6.08 1.59 -11.27
N ILE A 116 -5.48 2.44 -12.10
CA ILE A 116 -4.16 3.02 -11.87
C ILE A 116 -4.30 4.54 -11.89
N VAL A 117 -3.82 5.19 -10.84
CA VAL A 117 -3.85 6.65 -10.68
C VAL A 117 -2.43 7.16 -10.55
N LYS A 118 -2.12 8.27 -11.19
CA LYS A 118 -0.80 8.91 -11.11
C LYS A 118 -0.85 10.15 -10.25
N LYS A 119 0.13 10.32 -9.35
CA LYS A 119 0.24 11.48 -8.46
C LYS A 119 1.66 12.02 -8.42
N TYR A 120 1.79 13.36 -8.32
CA TYR A 120 3.08 14.04 -8.28
C TYR A 120 3.78 13.96 -6.94
N ASP A 121 3.02 13.95 -5.86
CA ASP A 121 3.52 14.02 -4.48
C ASP A 121 3.76 12.66 -3.83
N LEU A 122 3.99 11.70 -4.64
CA LEU A 122 4.18 10.32 -4.17
C LEU A 122 5.63 10.04 -3.77
#